data_80afd3b9be832b1500cb170ecb97e121
#
_entry.id   80afd3b9be832b1500cb170ecb97e121
#
_cell.length_a   1.000
_cell.length_b   1.000
_cell.length_c   1.000
_cell.angle_alpha   90.00
_cell.angle_beta   90.00
_cell.angle_gamma   90.00
#
_symmetry.space_group_name_H-M   'P 1'
#
loop_
_entity.id
_entity.type
_entity.pdbx_description
1 polymer ?
#
loop_
_entity_poly.entity_id
_entity_poly.type
_entity_poly.pdbx_seq_one_letter_code
_entity_poly.pdbx_strand_id
1 'polypeptide(L)'
;QHVETLMDGKKADMVFTDPPYGIGLDKQNQTIGRSKKYGAVLNDHNSEVAKNAFKLVSALKISELYFWGANHYSSCLPDSSCWIVWDKQGGKSVTYADCELCYTNINKPVRMFTHVWDGFRRDSEKGVQRVHPTQKPVALFVDIWVKFNSGKIVLDLFGGSGSTLIAAERTNRHAYLMELDPKYCDVIVKRWENFTGNKAKHVTSN
;
A
#
# COMPACT_ATOMS: atom_id res chain seq x y z
N GLN A 1 -15.48 -7.72 11.37
CA GLN A 1 -16.24 -6.65 12.04
C GLN A 1 -15.79 -5.25 11.60
N HIS A 2 -14.52 -4.83 11.77
CA HIS A 2 -14.10 -3.46 11.38
C HIS A 2 -14.17 -3.22 9.87
N VAL A 3 -13.80 -4.20 9.02
CA VAL A 3 -13.93 -4.10 7.57
C VAL A 3 -15.39 -3.97 7.15
N GLU A 4 -16.29 -4.74 7.75
CA GLU A 4 -17.72 -4.69 7.47
C GLU A 4 -18.31 -3.31 7.84
N THR A 5 -17.93 -2.78 9.01
CA THR A 5 -18.33 -1.44 9.43
C THR A 5 -17.81 -0.36 8.48
N LEU A 6 -16.51 -0.43 8.08
CA LEU A 6 -15.92 0.49 7.13
C LEU A 6 -16.62 0.47 5.78
N MET A 7 -16.95 -0.72 5.30
CA MET A 7 -17.57 -0.90 3.97
C MET A 7 -19.05 -0.52 3.93
N ASP A 8 -19.72 -0.42 5.07
CA ASP A 8 -21.12 -0.01 5.19
C ASP A 8 -22.05 -0.71 4.18
N GLY A 9 -21.99 -2.05 4.16
CA GLY A 9 -22.75 -2.90 3.25
C GLY A 9 -22.28 -2.92 1.80
N LYS A 10 -21.27 -2.14 1.44
CA LYS A 10 -20.66 -2.18 0.09
C LYS A 10 -19.68 -3.34 -0.03
N LYS A 11 -19.45 -3.77 -1.24
CA LYS A 11 -18.48 -4.83 -1.56
C LYS A 11 -17.30 -4.23 -2.30
N ALA A 12 -16.08 -4.52 -1.83
CA ALA A 12 -14.88 -4.15 -2.56
C ALA A 12 -14.74 -5.00 -3.84
N ASP A 13 -14.32 -4.36 -4.93
CA ASP A 13 -13.93 -5.05 -6.15
C ASP A 13 -12.50 -5.57 -6.04
N MET A 14 -11.62 -4.80 -5.38
CA MET A 14 -10.24 -5.18 -5.16
C MET A 14 -9.76 -4.83 -3.75
N VAL A 15 -8.80 -5.63 -3.27
CA VAL A 15 -7.92 -5.26 -2.15
C VAL A 15 -6.58 -4.89 -2.72
N PHE A 16 -6.08 -3.72 -2.34
CA PHE A 16 -4.75 -3.25 -2.72
C PHE A 16 -4.04 -2.73 -1.47
N THR A 17 -3.12 -3.53 -0.92
CA THR A 17 -2.65 -3.31 0.44
C THR A 17 -1.18 -3.67 0.63
N ASP A 18 -0.52 -2.97 1.57
CA ASP A 18 0.89 -3.12 1.93
C ASP A 18 1.02 -3.36 3.44
N PRO A 19 0.77 -4.59 3.90
CA PRO A 19 0.84 -4.91 5.32
C PRO A 19 2.27 -4.81 5.87
N PRO A 20 2.48 -4.59 7.17
CA PRO A 20 3.77 -4.81 7.80
C PRO A 20 4.14 -6.30 7.72
N TYR A 21 5.35 -6.61 7.26
CA TYR A 21 5.78 -7.98 7.00
C TYR A 21 7.09 -8.38 7.69
N GLY A 22 7.53 -7.60 8.69
CA GLY A 22 8.58 -8.00 9.62
C GLY A 22 10.00 -7.72 9.14
N ILE A 23 10.23 -6.68 8.37
CA ILE A 23 11.59 -6.26 7.97
C ILE A 23 12.28 -5.35 8.98
N GLY A 24 11.61 -5.06 10.12
CA GLY A 24 12.18 -4.36 11.27
C GLY A 24 12.53 -2.90 10.97
N LEU A 25 11.74 -2.20 10.16
CA LEU A 25 11.96 -0.80 9.81
C LEU A 25 11.91 0.15 11.03
N ASP A 26 11.27 -0.26 12.10
CA ASP A 26 11.30 0.39 13.41
C ASP A 26 12.73 0.44 14.01
N LYS A 27 13.51 -0.64 13.83
CA LYS A 27 14.89 -0.75 14.34
C LYS A 27 15.90 -0.01 13.46
N GLN A 28 15.74 0.01 12.15
CA GLN A 28 16.66 0.68 11.22
C GLN A 28 16.68 2.20 11.39
N ASN A 29 15.58 2.80 11.81
CA ASN A 29 15.51 4.24 12.08
C ASN A 29 16.32 4.65 13.33
N GLN A 30 16.68 3.72 14.21
CA GLN A 30 17.54 3.98 15.38
C GLN A 30 19.04 3.91 15.07
N THR A 31 19.44 3.17 14.02
CA THR A 31 20.85 2.84 13.75
C THR A 31 21.51 3.75 12.70
N ILE A 32 20.75 4.43 11.87
CA ILE A 32 21.30 5.26 10.79
C ILE A 32 21.00 6.73 11.09
N GLY A 33 21.62 7.35 12.06
CA GLY A 33 21.84 8.80 12.28
C GLY A 33 20.92 9.81 11.54
N ARG A 34 19.89 9.38 10.89
CA ARG A 34 18.86 10.19 10.23
C ARG A 34 17.74 10.45 11.21
N SER A 35 17.63 11.69 11.59
CA SER A 35 16.61 12.29 12.45
C SER A 35 15.31 11.48 12.53
N LYS A 36 14.73 11.40 13.72
CA LYS A 36 13.37 10.93 14.10
C LYS A 36 12.24 11.58 13.28
N LYS A 37 12.29 11.48 11.95
CA LYS A 37 11.35 12.16 11.04
C LYS A 37 10.04 11.38 10.87
N TYR A 38 10.08 10.07 11.11
CA TYR A 38 8.92 9.18 10.97
C TYR A 38 8.75 8.37 12.24
N GLY A 39 7.50 8.06 12.60
CA GLY A 39 7.20 7.11 13.66
C GLY A 39 7.65 5.68 13.28
N ALA A 40 7.71 4.81 14.29
CA ALA A 40 7.90 3.38 14.04
C ALA A 40 6.71 2.82 13.25
N VAL A 41 6.97 1.86 12.35
CA VAL A 41 5.89 1.09 11.73
C VAL A 41 5.36 0.11 12.77
N LEU A 42 4.08 0.26 13.15
CA LEU A 42 3.48 -0.59 14.16
C LEU A 42 3.43 -2.05 13.67
N ASN A 43 3.77 -2.98 14.56
CA ASN A 43 3.72 -4.42 14.33
C ASN A 43 4.61 -4.96 13.19
N ASP A 44 5.71 -4.26 12.84
CA ASP A 44 6.65 -4.73 11.79
C ASP A 44 7.79 -5.62 12.35
N HIS A 45 7.52 -6.39 13.39
CA HIS A 45 8.49 -7.31 13.98
C HIS A 45 8.45 -8.74 13.40
N ASN A 46 7.37 -9.12 12.72
CA ASN A 46 7.20 -10.39 12.02
C ASN A 46 6.13 -10.29 10.93
N SER A 47 5.92 -11.37 10.17
CA SER A 47 4.95 -11.41 9.07
C SER A 47 3.53 -11.86 9.48
N GLU A 48 3.23 -12.02 10.76
CA GLU A 48 1.92 -12.53 11.21
C GLU A 48 0.77 -11.60 10.86
N VAL A 49 0.99 -10.29 10.93
CA VAL A 49 -0.03 -9.31 10.53
C VAL A 49 -0.39 -9.46 9.05
N ALA A 50 0.62 -9.60 8.18
CA ALA A 50 0.41 -9.80 6.75
C ALA A 50 -0.36 -11.11 6.46
N LYS A 51 0.03 -12.22 7.12
CA LYS A 51 -0.64 -13.52 6.99
C LYS A 51 -2.11 -13.46 7.44
N ASN A 52 -2.37 -12.82 8.59
CA ASN A 52 -3.73 -12.67 9.12
C ASN A 52 -4.58 -11.78 8.23
N ALA A 53 -4.03 -10.70 7.71
CA ALA A 53 -4.71 -9.82 6.74
C ALA A 53 -5.07 -10.59 5.47
N PHE A 54 -4.14 -11.39 4.93
CA PHE A 54 -4.41 -12.22 3.75
C PHE A 54 -5.52 -13.25 4.01
N LYS A 55 -5.47 -13.94 5.15
CA LYS A 55 -6.50 -14.90 5.57
C LYS A 55 -7.88 -14.25 5.69
N LEU A 56 -7.95 -13.08 6.33
CA LEU A 56 -9.19 -12.31 6.47
C LEU A 56 -9.78 -11.96 5.09
N VAL A 57 -8.96 -11.38 4.22
CA VAL A 57 -9.39 -10.92 2.89
C VAL A 57 -9.81 -12.09 1.99
N SER A 58 -9.10 -13.22 2.06
CA SER A 58 -9.46 -14.42 1.30
C SER A 58 -10.86 -14.93 1.65
N ALA A 59 -11.29 -14.77 2.91
CA ALA A 59 -12.64 -15.14 3.34
C ALA A 59 -13.73 -14.20 2.78
N LEU A 60 -13.39 -12.97 2.43
CA LEU A 60 -14.34 -11.98 1.88
C LEU A 60 -14.68 -12.20 0.39
N LYS A 61 -14.02 -13.15 -0.29
CA LYS A 61 -14.25 -13.49 -1.71
C LYS A 61 -14.22 -12.26 -2.63
N ILE A 62 -13.24 -11.38 -2.44
CA ILE A 62 -13.02 -10.21 -3.27
C ILE A 62 -12.35 -10.65 -4.58
N SER A 63 -12.73 -10.03 -5.69
CA SER A 63 -12.36 -10.48 -7.04
C SER A 63 -10.87 -10.33 -7.33
N GLU A 64 -10.29 -9.21 -6.88
CA GLU A 64 -8.88 -8.89 -7.16
C GLU A 64 -8.13 -8.64 -5.86
N LEU A 65 -7.01 -9.32 -5.70
CA LEU A 65 -6.12 -9.17 -4.54
C LEU A 65 -4.75 -8.71 -5.00
N TYR A 66 -4.23 -7.66 -4.34
CA TYR A 66 -2.89 -7.13 -4.52
C TYR A 66 -2.25 -6.95 -3.14
N PHE A 67 -1.26 -7.77 -2.84
CA PHE A 67 -0.57 -7.81 -1.55
C PHE A 67 0.92 -7.56 -1.73
N TRP A 68 1.41 -6.41 -1.28
CA TRP A 68 2.82 -6.04 -1.33
C TRP A 68 3.67 -6.76 -0.29
N GLY A 69 4.98 -6.87 -0.55
CA GLY A 69 5.92 -7.55 0.33
C GLY A 69 5.68 -9.07 0.44
N ALA A 70 4.94 -9.63 -0.50
CA ALA A 70 4.41 -10.99 -0.43
C ALA A 70 5.48 -12.09 -0.40
N ASN A 71 6.70 -11.80 -0.84
CA ASN A 71 7.85 -12.70 -0.72
C ASN A 71 8.22 -13.01 0.75
N HIS A 72 7.87 -12.13 1.71
CA HIS A 72 8.16 -12.34 3.13
C HIS A 72 7.17 -13.26 3.84
N TYR A 73 6.04 -13.56 3.21
CA TYR A 73 4.99 -14.45 3.73
C TYR A 73 4.40 -15.37 2.66
N SER A 74 5.17 -15.68 1.64
CA SER A 74 4.74 -16.50 0.51
C SER A 74 4.22 -17.89 0.88
N SER A 75 4.67 -18.45 2.01
CA SER A 75 4.23 -19.77 2.49
C SER A 75 2.73 -19.87 2.82
N CYS A 76 2.02 -18.76 2.97
CA CYS A 76 0.58 -18.74 3.22
C CYS A 76 -0.25 -18.35 1.98
N LEU A 77 0.41 -18.05 0.86
CA LEU A 77 -0.25 -17.61 -0.37
C LEU A 77 -0.51 -18.81 -1.28
N PRO A 78 -1.67 -18.88 -1.93
CA PRO A 78 -1.90 -19.83 -3.02
C PRO A 78 -0.97 -19.59 -4.20
N ASP A 79 -0.83 -20.59 -5.06
CA ASP A 79 -0.13 -20.44 -6.34
C ASP A 79 -0.79 -19.34 -7.17
N SER A 80 0.02 -18.55 -7.85
CA SER A 80 -0.44 -17.52 -8.77
C SER A 80 0.45 -17.42 -9.99
N SER A 81 -0.19 -17.32 -11.15
CA SER A 81 0.48 -17.06 -12.43
C SER A 81 0.89 -15.59 -12.60
N CYS A 82 0.30 -14.69 -11.82
CA CYS A 82 0.52 -13.25 -11.94
C CYS A 82 1.11 -12.65 -10.66
N TRP A 83 2.38 -12.31 -10.74
CA TRP A 83 3.04 -11.46 -9.77
C TRP A 83 3.34 -10.11 -10.40
N ILE A 84 3.32 -9.06 -9.57
CA ILE A 84 3.80 -7.74 -9.95
C ILE A 84 5.19 -7.56 -9.37
N VAL A 85 6.12 -7.19 -10.23
CA VAL A 85 7.49 -6.81 -9.86
C VAL A 85 7.61 -5.31 -10.00
N TRP A 86 7.89 -4.60 -8.93
CA TRP A 86 8.21 -3.19 -8.99
C TRP A 86 9.73 -2.99 -8.93
N ASP A 87 10.32 -2.68 -10.10
CA ASP A 87 11.70 -2.21 -10.21
C ASP A 87 11.77 -0.75 -9.74
N LYS A 88 12.33 -0.54 -8.57
CA LYS A 88 12.49 0.78 -7.95
C LYS A 88 13.83 1.44 -8.22
N GLN A 89 14.72 0.76 -8.93
CA GLN A 89 16.08 1.19 -9.23
C GLN A 89 16.31 1.56 -10.70
N GLY A 90 15.39 1.22 -11.60
CA GLY A 90 15.55 1.45 -13.03
C GLY A 90 16.66 0.58 -13.63
N GLY A 91 16.70 -0.69 -13.25
CA GLY A 91 17.69 -1.66 -13.74
C GLY A 91 19.09 -1.53 -13.14
N LYS A 92 19.26 -0.73 -12.09
CA LYS A 92 20.53 -0.60 -11.36
C LYS A 92 20.55 -1.51 -10.15
N SER A 93 21.61 -2.27 -9.97
CA SER A 93 21.83 -3.02 -8.74
C SER A 93 22.42 -2.11 -7.66
N VAL A 94 21.91 -2.24 -6.45
CA VAL A 94 22.32 -1.48 -5.27
C VAL A 94 22.41 -2.43 -4.07
N THR A 95 22.92 -1.95 -2.95
CA THR A 95 23.04 -2.74 -1.71
C THR A 95 21.69 -3.18 -1.13
N TYR A 96 20.60 -2.49 -1.48
CA TYR A 96 19.24 -2.80 -1.05
C TYR A 96 18.52 -3.62 -2.12
N ALA A 97 17.31 -4.11 -1.80
CA ALA A 97 16.50 -4.85 -2.75
C ALA A 97 16.24 -4.05 -4.03
N ASP A 98 16.52 -4.65 -5.18
CA ASP A 98 16.35 -4.04 -6.50
C ASP A 98 14.87 -3.81 -6.83
N CYS A 99 14.01 -4.70 -6.33
CA CYS A 99 12.58 -4.67 -6.58
C CYS A 99 11.75 -4.99 -5.34
N GLU A 100 10.46 -4.73 -5.43
CA GLU A 100 9.46 -5.23 -4.49
C GLU A 100 8.45 -6.11 -5.23
N LEU A 101 7.95 -7.13 -4.55
CA LEU A 101 7.01 -8.08 -5.11
C LEU A 101 5.61 -7.87 -4.55
N CYS A 102 4.63 -7.92 -5.45
CA CYS A 102 3.22 -7.93 -5.08
C CYS A 102 2.57 -9.22 -5.60
N TYR A 103 1.97 -9.97 -4.68
CA TYR A 103 1.13 -11.11 -5.02
C TYR A 103 -0.19 -10.64 -5.61
N THR A 104 -0.70 -11.34 -6.63
CA THR A 104 -2.08 -11.19 -7.09
C THR A 104 -2.74 -12.56 -7.29
N ASN A 105 -4.08 -12.60 -7.18
CA ASN A 105 -4.87 -13.78 -7.55
C ASN A 105 -5.36 -13.75 -9.00
N ILE A 106 -4.86 -12.82 -9.81
CA ILE A 106 -5.31 -12.60 -11.18
C ILE A 106 -4.69 -13.62 -12.11
N ASN A 107 -5.47 -14.23 -12.99
CA ASN A 107 -4.96 -15.16 -13.99
C ASN A 107 -4.41 -14.40 -15.21
N LYS A 108 -3.21 -13.86 -15.09
CA LYS A 108 -2.46 -13.16 -16.14
C LYS A 108 -0.96 -13.46 -15.99
N PRO A 109 -0.14 -13.20 -17.01
CA PRO A 109 1.33 -13.30 -16.87
C PRO A 109 1.88 -12.29 -15.86
N VAL A 110 3.04 -12.61 -15.28
CA VAL A 110 3.85 -11.70 -14.45
C VAL A 110 4.05 -10.36 -15.17
N ARG A 111 3.98 -9.26 -14.44
CA ARG A 111 4.22 -7.91 -14.96
C ARG A 111 5.26 -7.18 -14.13
N MET A 112 6.14 -6.49 -14.83
CA MET A 112 7.12 -5.60 -14.23
C MET A 112 6.74 -4.14 -14.50
N PHE A 113 6.86 -3.30 -13.48
CA PHE A 113 6.69 -1.87 -13.54
C PHE A 113 7.99 -1.22 -13.08
N THR A 114 8.59 -0.40 -13.92
CA THR A 114 9.76 0.38 -13.54
C THR A 114 9.30 1.77 -13.10
N HIS A 115 9.58 2.12 -11.85
CA HIS A 115 9.30 3.44 -11.29
C HIS A 115 10.35 3.77 -10.23
N VAL A 116 11.34 4.58 -10.60
CA VAL A 116 12.45 4.89 -9.70
C VAL A 116 11.95 5.62 -8.45
N TRP A 117 12.26 5.05 -7.30
CA TRP A 117 11.84 5.53 -6.00
C TRP A 117 12.84 5.13 -4.91
N ASP A 118 14.06 5.55 -5.08
CA ASP A 118 15.08 5.40 -4.05
C ASP A 118 15.21 6.69 -3.23
N GLY A 119 15.71 6.79 -2.14
CA GLY A 119 15.74 7.95 -1.23
C GLY A 119 15.99 9.30 -1.90
N PHE A 120 16.72 9.36 -3.02
CA PHE A 120 17.16 10.57 -3.71
C PHE A 120 16.51 10.73 -5.10
N ARG A 121 16.36 9.65 -5.85
CA ARG A 121 15.81 9.68 -7.20
C ARG A 121 14.34 9.28 -7.16
N ARG A 122 13.51 10.03 -7.85
CA ARG A 122 12.08 9.77 -7.94
C ARG A 122 11.57 10.15 -9.32
N ASP A 123 10.84 9.25 -9.94
CA ASP A 123 10.19 9.52 -11.24
C ASP A 123 8.97 10.42 -11.06
N SER A 124 8.28 10.30 -9.92
CA SER A 124 7.11 11.12 -9.57
C SER A 124 7.26 11.78 -8.20
N GLU A 125 6.32 12.66 -7.85
CA GLU A 125 6.25 13.38 -6.57
C GLU A 125 7.60 14.08 -6.22
N LYS A 126 8.28 14.62 -7.26
CA LYS A 126 9.54 15.38 -7.10
C LYS A 126 9.28 16.64 -6.27
N GLY A 127 10.17 16.93 -5.33
CA GLY A 127 10.02 18.07 -4.43
C GLY A 127 8.99 17.88 -3.30
N VAL A 128 8.18 16.84 -3.35
CA VAL A 128 7.22 16.53 -2.28
C VAL A 128 7.93 15.73 -1.18
N GLN A 129 7.82 16.21 0.05
CA GLN A 129 8.39 15.49 1.19
C GLN A 129 7.64 14.18 1.43
N ARG A 130 8.38 13.07 1.62
CA ARG A 130 7.77 11.82 2.12
C ARG A 130 7.17 12.06 3.51
N VAL A 131 6.02 11.47 3.74
CA VAL A 131 5.30 11.58 5.03
C VAL A 131 5.26 10.25 5.78
N HIS A 132 5.68 9.14 5.14
CA HIS A 132 5.73 7.81 5.73
C HIS A 132 7.02 7.08 5.30
N PRO A 133 7.65 6.26 6.17
CA PRO A 133 8.92 5.58 5.86
C PRO A 133 8.81 4.63 4.66
N THR A 134 7.69 3.92 4.52
CA THR A 134 7.41 2.96 3.44
C THR A 134 6.49 3.52 2.36
N GLN A 135 6.37 4.85 2.25
CA GLN A 135 5.50 5.47 1.24
C GLN A 135 5.81 4.97 -0.16
N LYS A 136 4.81 4.38 -0.81
CA LYS A 136 4.87 3.98 -2.21
C LYS A 136 4.41 5.12 -3.14
N PRO A 137 4.92 5.21 -4.37
CA PRO A 137 4.54 6.26 -5.32
C PRO A 137 3.11 6.06 -5.82
N VAL A 138 2.33 7.14 -5.84
CA VAL A 138 0.95 7.13 -6.35
C VAL A 138 0.88 6.71 -7.81
N ALA A 139 1.84 7.15 -8.63
CA ALA A 139 1.88 6.84 -10.05
C ALA A 139 1.98 5.33 -10.31
N LEU A 140 2.78 4.60 -9.52
CA LEU A 140 2.88 3.15 -9.62
C LEU A 140 1.51 2.46 -9.46
N PHE A 141 0.71 2.90 -8.48
CA PHE A 141 -0.61 2.33 -8.23
C PHE A 141 -1.57 2.61 -9.38
N VAL A 142 -1.54 3.84 -9.89
CA VAL A 142 -2.32 4.24 -11.07
C VAL A 142 -1.97 3.36 -12.27
N ASP A 143 -0.68 3.18 -12.55
CA ASP A 143 -0.20 2.40 -13.71
C ASP A 143 -0.62 0.92 -13.61
N ILE A 144 -0.54 0.34 -12.41
CA ILE A 144 -1.00 -1.03 -12.15
C ILE A 144 -2.50 -1.13 -12.40
N TRP A 145 -3.32 -0.28 -11.81
CA TRP A 145 -4.77 -0.34 -11.93
C TRP A 145 -5.27 -0.10 -13.36
N VAL A 146 -4.61 0.77 -14.11
CA VAL A 146 -4.90 0.99 -15.53
C VAL A 146 -4.50 -0.24 -16.34
N LYS A 147 -3.30 -0.80 -16.13
CA LYS A 147 -2.79 -1.97 -16.84
C LYS A 147 -3.68 -3.20 -16.66
N PHE A 148 -4.18 -3.41 -15.46
CA PHE A 148 -5.04 -4.56 -15.15
C PHE A 148 -6.53 -4.29 -15.40
N ASN A 149 -6.93 -3.05 -15.67
CA ASN A 149 -8.31 -2.60 -15.71
C ASN A 149 -9.06 -2.96 -14.43
N SER A 150 -8.41 -2.67 -13.31
CA SER A 150 -8.87 -3.07 -11.97
C SER A 150 -10.19 -2.41 -11.57
N GLY A 151 -10.87 -3.04 -10.63
CA GLY A 151 -12.18 -2.62 -10.15
C GLY A 151 -12.26 -1.21 -9.58
N LYS A 152 -13.46 -0.75 -9.28
CA LYS A 152 -13.72 0.64 -8.89
C LYS A 152 -13.72 0.88 -7.40
N ILE A 153 -14.03 -0.12 -6.59
CA ILE A 153 -14.09 -0.02 -5.12
C ILE A 153 -12.87 -0.73 -4.54
N VAL A 154 -11.98 0.07 -3.95
CA VAL A 154 -10.69 -0.37 -3.41
C VAL A 154 -10.77 -0.47 -1.90
N LEU A 155 -10.33 -1.58 -1.33
CA LEU A 155 -10.11 -1.74 0.11
C LEU A 155 -8.60 -1.79 0.38
N ASP A 156 -8.13 -0.93 1.28
CA ASP A 156 -6.76 -0.96 1.78
C ASP A 156 -6.77 -1.07 3.31
N LEU A 157 -6.20 -2.14 3.84
CA LEU A 157 -6.18 -2.43 5.27
C LEU A 157 -5.06 -1.69 6.02
N PHE A 158 -4.11 -1.08 5.30
CA PHE A 158 -2.93 -0.42 5.86
C PHE A 158 -2.65 0.87 5.10
N GLY A 159 -3.44 1.91 5.38
CA GLY A 159 -3.47 3.17 4.64
C GLY A 159 -2.13 3.92 4.59
N GLY A 160 -1.35 3.84 5.66
CA GLY A 160 -0.01 4.42 5.76
C GLY A 160 0.02 5.90 5.39
N SER A 161 0.64 6.20 4.24
CA SER A 161 0.69 7.59 3.72
C SER A 161 -0.56 8.03 2.94
N GLY A 162 -1.52 7.13 2.68
CA GLY A 162 -2.70 7.41 1.85
C GLY A 162 -2.42 7.40 0.34
N SER A 163 -1.35 6.73 -0.11
CA SER A 163 -1.07 6.64 -1.56
C SER A 163 -2.20 5.98 -2.34
N THR A 164 -2.85 4.96 -1.75
CA THR A 164 -4.02 4.29 -2.30
C THR A 164 -5.19 5.26 -2.49
N LEU A 165 -5.46 6.14 -1.51
CA LEU A 165 -6.53 7.13 -1.58
C LEU A 165 -6.30 8.12 -2.73
N ILE A 166 -5.07 8.66 -2.85
CA ILE A 166 -4.75 9.60 -3.92
C ILE A 166 -4.77 8.93 -5.31
N ALA A 167 -4.35 7.67 -5.41
CA ALA A 167 -4.45 6.90 -6.65
C ALA A 167 -5.92 6.66 -7.05
N ALA A 168 -6.79 6.41 -6.07
CA ALA A 168 -8.23 6.25 -6.30
C ALA A 168 -8.85 7.55 -6.84
N GLU A 169 -8.56 8.70 -6.23
CA GLU A 169 -9.00 10.01 -6.73
C GLU A 169 -8.54 10.24 -8.18
N ARG A 170 -7.26 10.01 -8.48
CA ARG A 170 -6.70 10.17 -9.83
C ARG A 170 -7.37 9.30 -10.89
N THR A 171 -7.95 8.19 -10.50
CA THR A 171 -8.50 7.18 -11.40
C THR A 171 -10.01 7.03 -11.31
N ASN A 172 -10.68 7.98 -10.63
CA ASN A 172 -12.13 7.99 -10.41
C ASN A 172 -12.62 6.65 -9.81
N ARG A 173 -11.98 6.28 -8.69
CA ARG A 173 -12.29 5.10 -7.88
C ARG A 173 -12.68 5.53 -6.47
N HIS A 174 -13.38 4.66 -5.76
CA HIS A 174 -13.70 4.83 -4.33
C HIS A 174 -12.75 3.99 -3.50
N ALA A 175 -12.07 4.59 -2.53
CA ALA A 175 -11.17 3.88 -1.62
C ALA A 175 -11.70 3.88 -0.20
N TYR A 176 -11.62 2.71 0.42
CA TYR A 176 -11.90 2.47 1.84
C TYR A 176 -10.59 2.06 2.49
N LEU A 177 -10.12 2.87 3.44
CA LEU A 177 -8.83 2.68 4.07
C LEU A 177 -8.98 2.43 5.56
N MET A 178 -8.14 1.57 6.10
CA MET A 178 -7.91 1.43 7.54
C MET A 178 -6.49 1.88 7.85
N GLU A 179 -6.35 2.57 8.97
CA GLU A 179 -5.05 2.97 9.50
C GLU A 179 -5.10 2.89 11.03
N LEU A 180 -4.08 2.27 11.61
CA LEU A 180 -4.03 2.04 13.05
C LEU A 180 -3.45 3.23 13.83
N ASP A 181 -2.47 3.93 13.24
CA ASP A 181 -1.84 5.08 13.88
C ASP A 181 -2.65 6.37 13.61
N PRO A 182 -3.24 6.99 14.64
CA PRO A 182 -4.00 8.24 14.48
C PRO A 182 -3.23 9.35 13.78
N LYS A 183 -1.91 9.42 13.97
CA LYS A 183 -1.05 10.41 13.30
C LYS A 183 -1.05 10.21 11.79
N TYR A 184 -1.04 8.96 11.34
CA TYR A 184 -1.14 8.68 9.91
C TYR A 184 -2.55 8.85 9.37
N CYS A 185 -3.60 8.66 10.18
CA CYS A 185 -4.95 9.07 9.80
C CYS A 185 -5.00 10.57 9.46
N ASP A 186 -4.42 11.43 10.31
CA ASP A 186 -4.33 12.87 10.04
C ASP A 186 -3.51 13.20 8.80
N VAL A 187 -2.43 12.47 8.56
CA VAL A 187 -1.59 12.61 7.36
C VAL A 187 -2.39 12.25 6.10
N ILE A 188 -3.15 11.16 6.11
CA ILE A 188 -4.00 10.73 5.00
C ILE A 188 -5.02 11.81 4.67
N VAL A 189 -5.76 12.29 5.68
CA VAL A 189 -6.78 13.33 5.52
C VAL A 189 -6.17 14.59 4.94
N LYS A 190 -5.10 15.11 5.54
CA LYS A 190 -4.43 16.33 5.08
C LYS A 190 -3.89 16.20 3.65
N ARG A 191 -3.32 15.03 3.31
CA ARG A 191 -2.81 14.77 1.97
C ARG A 191 -3.94 14.75 0.94
N TRP A 192 -5.08 14.16 1.28
CA TRP A 192 -6.26 14.14 0.42
C TRP A 192 -6.86 15.54 0.25
N GLU A 193 -7.02 16.30 1.32
CA GLU A 193 -7.51 17.70 1.27
C GLU A 193 -6.61 18.57 0.38
N ASN A 194 -5.29 18.45 0.55
CA ASN A 194 -4.33 19.20 -0.27
C ASN A 194 -4.39 18.80 -1.75
N PHE A 195 -4.68 17.54 -2.04
CA PHE A 195 -4.75 17.05 -3.41
C PHE A 195 -6.05 17.45 -4.10
N THR A 196 -7.18 17.35 -3.41
CA THR A 196 -8.51 17.59 -4.00
C THR A 196 -9.00 19.02 -3.87
N GLY A 197 -8.48 19.79 -2.92
CA GLY A 197 -9.01 21.08 -2.51
C GLY A 197 -10.28 21.00 -1.65
N ASN A 198 -10.81 19.81 -1.42
CA ASN A 198 -12.00 19.58 -0.60
C ASN A 198 -11.66 19.49 0.88
N LYS A 199 -12.70 19.52 1.73
CA LYS A 199 -12.57 19.27 3.17
C LYS A 199 -13.14 17.92 3.54
N ALA A 200 -12.37 17.15 4.32
CA ALA A 200 -12.84 15.90 4.88
C ALA A 200 -13.89 16.16 5.97
N LYS A 201 -14.86 15.27 6.05
CA LYS A 201 -15.88 15.30 7.09
C LYS A 201 -15.59 14.21 8.12
N HIS A 202 -15.40 14.61 9.38
CA HIS A 202 -15.34 13.64 10.46
C HIS A 202 -16.73 13.11 10.77
N VAL A 203 -16.89 11.80 10.77
CA VAL A 203 -18.14 11.12 11.14
C VAL A 203 -17.83 10.25 12.36
N THR A 204 -18.48 10.55 13.47
CA THR A 204 -18.46 9.69 14.67
C THR A 204 -19.45 8.56 14.44
N SER A 205 -19.01 7.31 14.59
CA SER A 205 -19.95 6.19 14.72
C SER A 205 -20.70 6.34 16.06
N ASN A 206 -22.01 6.40 15.99
CA ASN A 206 -22.88 6.29 17.16
C ASN A 206 -22.79 4.88 17.75
#